data_08bcb0639be1a1016fa9c251c1dab0b2
#
_entry.id   08bcb0639be1a1016fa9c251c1dab0b2
#
_cell.length_a   1.000
_cell.length_b   1.000
_cell.length_c   1.000
_cell.angle_alpha   90.00
_cell.angle_beta   90.00
_cell.angle_gamma   90.00
#
_symmetry.space_group_name_H-M   'P 1'
#
loop_
_entity.id
_entity.type
_entity.pdbx_description
1 polymer ?
#
loop_
_entity_poly.entity_id
_entity_poly.type
_entity_poly.pdbx_seq_one_letter_code
_entity_poly.pdbx_strand_id
1 'polypeptide(L)'
;MTGLERLLVGNVVPFWPRVVDEACGFHLRHDIEGRPLPAPTKFLVGQARVTWWFARLAHSRWGSAADRERAHHGYRFLVERLWDDEHGGFLWSVPAAGREKEALAQAYGLLALTEVVRDEPEAGALVRELWRRVDDRCHDDEHGGWAEVRAADWSPVDGPGPFTADPAAKSLGVQLHVLEALSPYVATVDRTAADRLLELLLVLSVTMGRTPERPGHGRFQADWQPAPAYVMRQYGHDVELLWMVEEAWAVLGLPPAGLVPLLRDTLDDVLRFGYDHRRGGIFWSGFAGRTAHKTEKEFWTQAEGLLAALRLYRRTGDPRYGRAYLGTLDWVVRRQADWEHGDWHHWVDDRGRGTGDKSGEWKDPYHQGRALIECLELLRPT
;
A
#
# COMPACT_ATOMS: atom_id res chain seq x y z
N MET A 1 -4.92 -27.06 -7.05
CA MET A 1 -4.38 -25.76 -6.60
C MET A 1 -4.12 -24.89 -7.81
N THR A 2 -4.72 -23.74 -7.91
CA THR A 2 -4.50 -22.76 -8.99
C THR A 2 -3.11 -22.13 -8.87
N GLY A 3 -2.62 -21.47 -9.93
CA GLY A 3 -1.33 -20.77 -9.89
C GLY A 3 -1.26 -19.71 -8.77
N LEU A 4 -2.35 -18.96 -8.55
CA LEU A 4 -2.47 -17.99 -7.44
C LEU A 4 -2.43 -18.65 -6.06
N GLU A 5 -3.17 -19.73 -5.88
CA GLU A 5 -3.22 -20.44 -4.61
C GLU A 5 -1.85 -21.06 -4.26
N ARG A 6 -1.13 -21.55 -5.28
CA ARG A 6 0.25 -22.00 -5.09
C ARG A 6 1.20 -20.87 -4.69
N LEU A 7 1.04 -19.67 -5.26
CA LEU A 7 1.82 -18.49 -4.84
C LEU A 7 1.50 -18.11 -3.40
N LEU A 8 0.23 -18.07 -3.01
CA LEU A 8 -0.15 -17.70 -1.65
C LEU A 8 0.30 -18.76 -0.63
N VAL A 9 -0.19 -19.99 -0.76
CA VAL A 9 -0.06 -21.04 0.27
C VAL A 9 1.29 -21.75 0.19
N GLY A 10 1.90 -21.86 -0.99
CA GLY A 10 3.17 -22.55 -1.19
C GLY A 10 4.41 -21.67 -1.22
N ASN A 11 4.24 -20.33 -1.22
CA ASN A 11 5.38 -19.44 -1.39
C ASN A 11 5.34 -18.27 -0.39
N VAL A 12 4.27 -17.46 -0.34
CA VAL A 12 4.20 -16.28 0.53
C VAL A 12 3.95 -16.67 1.99
N VAL A 13 2.83 -17.34 2.27
CA VAL A 13 2.42 -17.69 3.65
C VAL A 13 3.50 -18.44 4.43
N PRO A 14 4.23 -19.43 3.88
CA PRO A 14 5.24 -20.17 4.66
C PRO A 14 6.48 -19.37 5.02
N PHE A 15 6.73 -18.25 4.33
CA PHE A 15 7.91 -17.42 4.61
C PHE A 15 7.73 -16.57 5.87
N TRP A 16 6.60 -15.91 6.03
CA TRP A 16 6.43 -14.79 6.98
C TRP A 16 6.35 -15.17 8.47
N PRO A 17 5.98 -16.38 8.92
CA PRO A 17 6.08 -16.74 10.34
C PRO A 17 7.46 -16.57 10.96
N ARG A 18 8.52 -16.61 10.15
CA ARG A 18 9.92 -16.47 10.60
C ARG A 18 10.30 -15.06 11.10
N VAL A 19 9.50 -14.06 10.73
CA VAL A 19 9.80 -12.67 11.13
C VAL A 19 9.35 -12.34 12.56
N VAL A 20 8.63 -13.22 13.23
CA VAL A 20 8.21 -13.01 14.62
C VAL A 20 9.44 -12.90 15.50
N ASP A 21 9.59 -11.76 16.18
CA ASP A 21 10.59 -11.55 17.23
C ASP A 21 9.89 -11.73 18.58
N GLU A 22 10.17 -12.84 19.25
CA GLU A 22 9.52 -13.21 20.50
C GLU A 22 9.68 -12.16 21.62
N ALA A 23 10.74 -11.34 21.53
CA ALA A 23 10.97 -10.28 22.50
C ALA A 23 10.10 -9.04 22.21
N CYS A 24 9.88 -8.69 20.93
CA CYS A 24 9.12 -7.49 20.55
C CYS A 24 8.84 -7.39 19.05
N GLY A 25 7.57 -7.43 18.64
CA GLY A 25 7.13 -7.17 17.26
C GLY A 25 7.76 -8.08 16.21
N PHE A 26 8.17 -7.53 15.08
CA PHE A 26 8.68 -8.30 13.96
C PHE A 26 10.11 -7.90 13.58
N HIS A 27 10.92 -8.90 13.22
CA HIS A 27 12.26 -8.72 12.68
C HIS A 27 12.20 -8.63 11.16
N LEU A 28 12.25 -7.42 10.62
CA LEU A 28 12.00 -7.16 9.19
C LEU A 28 13.30 -6.84 8.44
N ARG A 29 14.30 -7.74 8.57
CA ARG A 29 15.49 -7.67 7.74
C ARG A 29 16.05 -9.05 7.48
N HIS A 30 15.85 -9.54 6.26
CA HIS A 30 16.33 -10.84 5.81
C HIS A 30 17.00 -10.69 4.45
N ASP A 31 18.15 -11.30 4.27
CA ASP A 31 18.85 -11.31 2.99
C ASP A 31 18.06 -12.02 1.89
N ILE A 32 18.61 -12.05 0.67
CA ILE A 32 17.95 -12.66 -0.49
C ILE A 32 17.62 -14.16 -0.30
N GLU A 33 18.34 -14.86 0.58
CA GLU A 33 18.11 -16.28 0.91
C GLU A 33 17.17 -16.46 2.13
N GLY A 34 16.70 -15.35 2.71
CA GLY A 34 15.80 -15.35 3.86
C GLY A 34 16.50 -15.58 5.21
N ARG A 35 17.82 -15.35 5.29
CA ARG A 35 18.57 -15.39 6.55
C ARG A 35 18.46 -14.03 7.26
N PRO A 36 18.27 -14.01 8.59
CA PRO A 36 18.13 -12.75 9.33
C PRO A 36 19.43 -11.93 9.30
N LEU A 37 19.27 -10.63 9.07
CA LEU A 37 20.32 -9.62 9.14
C LEU A 37 20.08 -8.71 10.35
N PRO A 38 21.10 -8.03 10.92
CA PRO A 38 20.90 -7.10 12.01
C PRO A 38 19.86 -6.03 11.70
N ALA A 39 18.87 -5.86 12.57
CA ALA A 39 17.79 -4.88 12.46
C ALA A 39 17.54 -4.21 13.83
N PRO A 40 18.42 -3.29 14.26
CA PRO A 40 18.30 -2.66 15.57
C PRO A 40 17.10 -1.71 15.68
N THR A 41 16.61 -1.22 14.54
CA THR A 41 15.48 -0.30 14.48
C THR A 41 14.26 -0.99 13.88
N LYS A 42 13.11 -0.80 14.51
CA LYS A 42 11.81 -1.28 14.03
C LYS A 42 10.95 -0.09 13.60
N PHE A 43 10.63 -0.02 12.32
CA PHE A 43 9.86 1.07 11.73
C PHE A 43 8.37 0.79 11.76
N LEU A 44 7.57 1.80 12.09
CA LEU A 44 6.11 1.70 12.19
C LEU A 44 5.47 1.09 10.93
N VAL A 45 5.86 1.55 9.75
CA VAL A 45 5.26 1.09 8.49
C VAL A 45 5.34 -0.43 8.35
N GLY A 46 6.53 -0.99 8.49
CA GLY A 46 6.71 -2.45 8.38
C GLY A 46 5.99 -3.22 9.50
N GLN A 47 6.05 -2.73 10.75
CA GLN A 47 5.35 -3.37 11.87
C GLN A 47 3.83 -3.36 11.68
N ALA A 48 3.27 -2.24 11.25
CA ALA A 48 1.84 -2.09 10.98
C ALA A 48 1.38 -2.98 9.81
N ARG A 49 2.12 -2.99 8.69
CA ARG A 49 1.81 -3.81 7.51
C ARG A 49 1.84 -5.31 7.81
N VAL A 50 2.82 -5.76 8.61
CA VAL A 50 2.89 -7.19 8.99
C VAL A 50 1.79 -7.55 9.99
N THR A 51 1.45 -6.65 10.93
CA THR A 51 0.30 -6.82 11.82
C THR A 51 -0.99 -6.96 11.03
N TRP A 52 -1.23 -6.02 10.11
CA TRP A 52 -2.37 -6.05 9.21
C TRP A 52 -2.42 -7.34 8.38
N TRP A 53 -1.28 -7.76 7.83
CA TRP A 53 -1.19 -8.98 7.04
C TRP A 53 -1.63 -10.22 7.80
N PHE A 54 -1.12 -10.42 9.02
CA PHE A 54 -1.50 -11.58 9.83
C PHE A 54 -2.97 -11.51 10.26
N ALA A 55 -3.51 -10.34 10.59
CA ALA A 55 -4.93 -10.16 10.88
C ALA A 55 -5.79 -10.51 9.65
N ARG A 56 -5.48 -9.96 8.49
CA ARG A 56 -6.19 -10.22 7.23
C ARG A 56 -6.09 -11.68 6.81
N LEU A 57 -4.92 -12.30 6.96
CA LEU A 57 -4.72 -13.71 6.68
C LEU A 57 -5.56 -14.58 7.62
N ALA A 58 -5.56 -14.30 8.92
CA ALA A 58 -6.35 -15.03 9.91
C ALA A 58 -7.85 -15.03 9.60
N HIS A 59 -8.37 -13.94 9.03
CA HIS A 59 -9.78 -13.83 8.61
C HIS A 59 -10.06 -14.43 7.22
N SER A 60 -9.03 -14.86 6.51
CA SER A 60 -9.18 -15.54 5.24
C SER A 60 -9.32 -17.07 5.43
N ARG A 61 -9.79 -17.77 4.39
CA ARG A 61 -9.83 -19.24 4.43
C ARG A 61 -8.46 -19.91 4.42
N TRP A 62 -7.39 -19.17 4.22
CA TRP A 62 -6.01 -19.67 4.16
C TRP A 62 -5.24 -19.40 5.45
N GLY A 63 -5.84 -18.69 6.38
CA GLY A 63 -5.26 -18.38 7.68
C GLY A 63 -5.53 -19.44 8.74
N SER A 64 -4.92 -19.25 9.88
CA SER A 64 -4.97 -20.15 11.04
C SER A 64 -5.08 -19.37 12.35
N ALA A 65 -5.34 -20.09 13.46
CA ALA A 65 -5.29 -19.49 14.80
C ALA A 65 -3.91 -18.88 15.12
N ALA A 66 -2.83 -19.51 14.63
CA ALA A 66 -1.48 -18.99 14.82
C ALA A 66 -1.25 -17.65 14.12
N ASP A 67 -1.95 -17.38 13.01
CA ASP A 67 -1.86 -16.08 12.34
C ASP A 67 -2.59 -14.99 13.13
N ARG A 68 -3.70 -15.33 13.82
CA ARG A 68 -4.36 -14.43 14.78
C ARG A 68 -3.45 -14.11 15.96
N GLU A 69 -2.74 -15.09 16.52
CA GLU A 69 -1.76 -14.87 17.59
C GLU A 69 -0.61 -13.95 17.14
N ARG A 70 -0.14 -14.10 15.90
CA ARG A 70 0.87 -13.21 15.31
C ARG A 70 0.34 -11.78 15.11
N ALA A 71 -0.91 -11.65 14.68
CA ALA A 71 -1.56 -10.33 14.58
C ALA A 71 -1.67 -9.66 15.96
N HIS A 72 -2.10 -10.40 16.99
CA HIS A 72 -2.14 -9.92 18.37
C HIS A 72 -0.75 -9.51 18.88
N HIS A 73 0.29 -10.31 18.62
CA HIS A 73 1.68 -9.98 18.95
C HIS A 73 2.12 -8.65 18.32
N GLY A 74 1.81 -8.44 17.03
CA GLY A 74 2.09 -7.17 16.34
C GLY A 74 1.30 -5.99 16.91
N TYR A 75 0.00 -6.19 17.18
CA TYR A 75 -0.85 -5.18 17.82
C TYR A 75 -0.31 -4.71 19.16
N ARG A 76 0.08 -5.65 20.03
CA ARG A 76 0.71 -5.30 21.31
C ARG A 76 1.97 -4.47 21.13
N PHE A 77 2.83 -4.85 20.17
CA PHE A 77 4.03 -4.08 19.88
C PHE A 77 3.71 -2.65 19.39
N LEU A 78 2.72 -2.48 18.53
CA LEU A 78 2.28 -1.16 18.09
C LEU A 78 1.84 -0.27 19.26
N VAL A 79 1.03 -0.83 20.17
CA VAL A 79 0.47 -0.09 21.30
C VAL A 79 1.50 0.14 22.42
N GLU A 80 2.26 -0.88 22.81
CA GLU A 80 3.16 -0.80 23.97
C GLU A 80 4.50 -0.11 23.67
N ARG A 81 4.91 -0.04 22.38
CA ARG A 81 6.27 0.41 22.03
C ARG A 81 6.30 1.56 21.00
N LEU A 82 5.33 1.63 20.11
CA LEU A 82 5.29 2.64 19.05
C LEU A 82 4.26 3.74 19.30
N TRP A 83 3.27 3.50 20.16
CA TRP A 83 2.35 4.58 20.55
C TRP A 83 3.06 5.63 21.38
N ASP A 84 2.81 6.90 21.08
CA ASP A 84 3.34 8.04 21.80
C ASP A 84 2.34 8.46 22.91
N ASP A 85 2.63 8.08 24.14
CA ASP A 85 1.76 8.38 25.29
C ASP A 85 1.70 9.87 25.64
N GLU A 86 2.70 10.66 25.24
CA GLU A 86 2.76 12.10 25.53
C GLU A 86 1.88 12.92 24.58
N HIS A 87 1.97 12.64 23.27
CA HIS A 87 1.30 13.45 22.25
C HIS A 87 0.23 12.68 21.46
N GLY A 88 0.15 11.37 21.64
CA GLY A 88 -0.69 10.45 20.88
C GLY A 88 -0.21 10.25 19.43
N GLY A 89 -0.82 9.27 18.75
CA GLY A 89 -0.34 8.79 17.47
C GLY A 89 0.94 7.96 17.62
N PHE A 90 1.48 7.50 16.52
CA PHE A 90 2.64 6.61 16.53
C PHE A 90 3.96 7.36 16.33
N LEU A 91 5.02 6.85 16.94
CA LEU A 91 6.40 7.18 16.62
C LEU A 91 6.77 6.53 15.27
N TRP A 92 7.69 7.16 14.52
CA TRP A 92 8.19 6.60 13.27
C TRP A 92 8.91 5.25 13.46
N SER A 93 9.68 5.13 14.52
CA SER A 93 10.49 3.94 14.80
C SER A 93 10.82 3.75 16.28
N VAL A 94 11.31 2.55 16.63
CA VAL A 94 11.87 2.23 17.95
C VAL A 94 13.23 1.51 17.73
N PRO A 95 14.37 1.99 18.34
CA PRO A 95 14.50 3.28 19.06
C PRO A 95 14.12 4.47 18.18
N ALA A 96 13.65 5.54 18.83
CA ALA A 96 13.20 6.72 18.11
C ALA A 96 14.38 7.35 17.33
N ALA A 97 14.32 7.26 16.01
CA ALA A 97 15.28 7.89 15.08
C ALA A 97 14.64 9.13 14.43
N GLY A 98 14.08 9.99 15.21
CA GLY A 98 13.21 11.09 14.84
C GLY A 98 11.91 10.99 15.66
N ARG A 99 11.28 12.11 15.88
CA ARG A 99 10.02 12.20 16.61
C ARG A 99 8.90 12.79 15.76
N GLU A 100 9.11 12.81 14.46
CA GLU A 100 8.14 13.35 13.52
C GLU A 100 6.92 12.39 13.40
N LYS A 101 5.75 13.01 13.21
CA LYS A 101 4.51 12.32 12.90
C LYS A 101 4.32 12.35 11.38
N GLU A 102 4.61 11.24 10.71
CA GLU A 102 4.46 11.14 9.27
C GLU A 102 3.09 10.58 8.90
N ALA A 103 2.33 11.30 8.08
CA ALA A 103 0.97 10.93 7.69
C ALA A 103 0.91 9.53 7.05
N LEU A 104 1.91 9.17 6.24
CA LEU A 104 2.04 7.82 5.66
C LEU A 104 2.08 6.74 6.75
N ALA A 105 2.95 6.92 7.74
CA ALA A 105 3.12 5.95 8.81
C ALA A 105 1.88 5.87 9.71
N GLN A 106 1.26 7.02 10.02
CA GLN A 106 -0.01 7.07 10.75
C GLN A 106 -1.14 6.36 9.98
N ALA A 107 -1.19 6.52 8.65
CA ALA A 107 -2.17 5.83 7.82
C ALA A 107 -2.02 4.29 7.90
N TYR A 108 -0.78 3.77 7.87
CA TYR A 108 -0.58 2.33 8.09
C TYR A 108 -0.90 1.88 9.51
N GLY A 109 -0.63 2.71 10.51
CA GLY A 109 -1.09 2.47 11.87
C GLY A 109 -2.62 2.40 11.97
N LEU A 110 -3.31 3.34 11.32
CA LEU A 110 -4.78 3.37 11.23
C LEU A 110 -5.33 2.11 10.54
N LEU A 111 -4.73 1.73 9.41
CA LEU A 111 -5.10 0.55 8.65
C LEU A 111 -4.96 -0.74 9.48
N ALA A 112 -3.82 -0.90 10.16
CA ALA A 112 -3.55 -2.07 11.01
C ALA A 112 -4.53 -2.13 12.19
N LEU A 113 -4.71 -1.04 12.93
CA LEU A 113 -5.65 -0.99 14.04
C LEU A 113 -7.09 -1.27 13.58
N THR A 114 -7.49 -0.75 12.43
CA THR A 114 -8.84 -0.99 11.87
C THR A 114 -9.07 -2.48 11.59
N GLU A 115 -8.08 -3.18 11.05
CA GLU A 115 -8.21 -4.64 10.80
C GLU A 115 -8.25 -5.44 12.09
N VAL A 116 -7.41 -5.10 13.08
CA VAL A 116 -7.33 -5.85 14.35
C VAL A 116 -8.52 -5.62 15.29
N VAL A 117 -9.29 -4.53 15.14
CA VAL A 117 -10.51 -4.26 15.95
C VAL A 117 -11.49 -5.45 15.95
N ARG A 118 -11.48 -6.26 14.90
CA ARG A 118 -12.35 -7.44 14.80
C ARG A 118 -12.04 -8.50 15.86
N ASP A 119 -10.77 -8.65 16.25
CA ASP A 119 -10.31 -9.59 17.28
C ASP A 119 -9.97 -8.88 18.60
N GLU A 120 -9.63 -7.58 18.55
CA GLU A 120 -9.23 -6.72 19.67
C GLU A 120 -10.16 -5.50 19.77
N PRO A 121 -11.38 -5.64 20.32
CA PRO A 121 -12.35 -4.53 20.36
C PRO A 121 -11.86 -3.27 21.10
N GLU A 122 -10.94 -3.42 22.05
CA GLU A 122 -10.31 -2.32 22.78
C GLU A 122 -9.48 -1.40 21.87
N ALA A 123 -8.97 -1.91 20.74
CA ALA A 123 -8.30 -1.08 19.73
C ALA A 123 -9.24 -0.02 19.12
N GLY A 124 -10.56 -0.20 19.26
CA GLY A 124 -11.56 0.72 18.71
C GLY A 124 -11.48 2.14 19.25
N ALA A 125 -11.11 2.33 20.51
CA ALA A 125 -10.89 3.67 21.08
C ALA A 125 -9.61 4.30 20.51
N LEU A 126 -8.54 3.52 20.42
CA LEU A 126 -7.24 3.98 19.94
C LEU A 126 -7.28 4.36 18.47
N VAL A 127 -7.95 3.59 17.64
CA VAL A 127 -8.06 3.87 16.21
C VAL A 127 -8.86 5.15 15.95
N ARG A 128 -9.92 5.44 16.75
CA ARG A 128 -10.67 6.70 16.66
C ARG A 128 -9.81 7.90 17.12
N GLU A 129 -9.04 7.72 18.18
CA GLU A 129 -8.11 8.77 18.64
C GLU A 129 -7.06 9.07 17.57
N LEU A 130 -6.45 8.04 16.98
CA LEU A 130 -5.46 8.19 15.91
C LEU A 130 -6.04 8.98 14.73
N TRP A 131 -7.22 8.55 14.23
CA TRP A 131 -7.87 9.24 13.13
C TRP A 131 -8.15 10.70 13.45
N ARG A 132 -8.77 10.98 14.60
CA ARG A 132 -9.06 12.36 15.02
C ARG A 132 -7.79 13.22 15.05
N ARG A 133 -6.66 12.70 15.55
CA ARG A 133 -5.39 13.46 15.56
C ARG A 133 -4.84 13.71 14.17
N VAL A 134 -4.89 12.72 13.30
CA VAL A 134 -4.45 12.86 11.90
C VAL A 134 -5.33 13.88 11.18
N ASP A 135 -6.64 13.83 11.35
CA ASP A 135 -7.56 14.77 10.73
C ASP A 135 -7.37 16.19 11.30
N ASP A 136 -7.42 16.36 12.62
CA ASP A 136 -7.30 17.68 13.27
C ASP A 136 -5.95 18.37 13.02
N ARG A 137 -4.86 17.60 12.81
CA ARG A 137 -3.50 18.14 12.79
C ARG A 137 -2.82 18.12 11.42
N CYS A 138 -3.21 17.22 10.55
CA CYS A 138 -2.57 17.09 9.25
C CYS A 138 -3.47 17.54 8.10
N HIS A 139 -4.79 17.61 8.27
CA HIS A 139 -5.69 18.04 7.20
C HIS A 139 -5.40 19.49 6.76
N ASP A 140 -5.44 19.73 5.46
CA ASP A 140 -5.32 21.07 4.85
C ASP A 140 -6.73 21.59 4.55
N ASP A 141 -7.24 22.45 5.41
CA ASP A 141 -8.60 23.00 5.31
C ASP A 141 -8.78 23.95 4.12
N GLU A 142 -7.69 24.44 3.52
CA GLU A 142 -7.76 25.37 2.39
C GLU A 142 -7.84 24.64 1.05
N HIS A 143 -7.03 23.58 0.88
CA HIS A 143 -6.89 22.89 -0.41
C HIS A 143 -7.30 21.43 -0.38
N GLY A 144 -7.66 20.88 0.77
CA GLY A 144 -7.94 19.45 0.97
C GLY A 144 -6.69 18.58 0.98
N GLY A 145 -6.86 17.33 1.45
CA GLY A 145 -5.78 16.38 1.67
C GLY A 145 -4.98 16.65 2.94
N TRP A 146 -3.89 15.90 3.16
CA TRP A 146 -3.16 15.90 4.42
C TRP A 146 -1.70 16.32 4.22
N ALA A 147 -1.21 17.17 5.12
CA ALA A 147 0.22 17.47 5.24
C ALA A 147 1.00 16.18 5.58
N GLU A 148 2.17 16.01 4.97
CA GLU A 148 2.90 14.74 5.04
C GLU A 148 3.64 14.52 6.35
N VAL A 149 4.05 15.60 7.02
CA VAL A 149 4.84 15.53 8.24
C VAL A 149 4.44 16.59 9.25
N ARG A 150 4.48 16.22 10.52
CA ARG A 150 4.32 17.10 11.70
C ARG A 150 5.43 16.80 12.69
N ALA A 151 5.76 17.76 13.54
CA ALA A 151 6.64 17.53 14.68
C ALA A 151 6.03 16.52 15.67
N ALA A 152 6.81 16.07 16.64
CA ALA A 152 6.36 15.08 17.63
C ALA A 152 5.07 15.48 18.36
N ASP A 153 4.90 16.76 18.64
CA ASP A 153 3.72 17.36 19.28
C ASP A 153 2.60 17.74 18.28
N TRP A 154 2.72 17.31 17.03
CA TRP A 154 1.82 17.61 15.92
C TRP A 154 1.85 19.07 15.45
N SER A 155 2.76 19.90 15.91
CA SER A 155 2.96 21.24 15.37
C SER A 155 3.50 21.17 13.93
N PRO A 156 3.25 22.20 13.09
CA PRO A 156 3.89 22.31 11.79
C PRO A 156 5.42 22.25 11.88
N VAL A 157 6.05 21.63 10.89
CA VAL A 157 7.52 21.63 10.76
C VAL A 157 7.96 22.64 9.71
N ASP A 158 9.08 23.31 9.97
CA ASP A 158 9.77 24.17 9.01
C ASP A 158 10.85 23.35 8.33
N GLY A 159 10.73 23.13 7.03
CA GLY A 159 11.73 22.40 6.23
C GLY A 159 11.24 21.07 5.64
N PRO A 160 12.13 20.38 4.92
CA PRO A 160 11.75 19.16 4.22
C PRO A 160 11.44 18.02 5.20
N GLY A 161 10.36 17.30 4.92
CA GLY A 161 10.11 16.00 5.52
C GLY A 161 10.97 14.91 4.86
N PRO A 162 10.95 13.68 5.39
CA PRO A 162 11.75 12.57 4.84
C PRO A 162 11.40 12.23 3.39
N PHE A 163 10.18 12.51 2.96
CA PHE A 163 9.69 12.20 1.62
C PHE A 163 9.48 13.41 0.72
N THR A 164 9.47 14.63 1.26
CA THR A 164 9.26 15.87 0.52
C THR A 164 10.32 16.92 0.84
N ALA A 165 10.80 17.61 -0.20
CA ALA A 165 11.70 18.76 -0.04
C ALA A 165 10.98 20.04 0.43
N ASP A 166 9.66 20.08 0.29
CA ASP A 166 8.79 21.17 0.70
C ASP A 166 7.76 20.61 1.70
N PRO A 167 7.70 21.12 2.93
CA PRO A 167 6.76 20.65 3.96
C PRO A 167 5.29 20.87 3.59
N ALA A 168 4.99 21.79 2.69
CA ALA A 168 3.65 22.04 2.18
C ALA A 168 3.30 21.17 0.95
N ALA A 169 4.28 20.47 0.35
CA ALA A 169 4.03 19.62 -0.80
C ALA A 169 3.20 18.38 -0.43
N LYS A 170 2.45 17.89 -1.40
CA LYS A 170 1.64 16.67 -1.30
C LYS A 170 2.15 15.64 -2.29
N SER A 171 2.40 14.42 -1.84
CA SER A 171 2.73 13.31 -2.73
C SER A 171 1.52 12.40 -2.92
N LEU A 172 1.39 11.86 -4.14
CA LEU A 172 0.38 10.85 -4.42
C LEU A 172 0.50 9.67 -3.46
N GLY A 173 1.74 9.21 -3.18
CA GLY A 173 1.97 8.07 -2.31
C GLY A 173 1.43 8.23 -0.89
N VAL A 174 1.56 9.42 -0.28
CA VAL A 174 0.98 9.66 1.05
C VAL A 174 -0.54 9.71 0.99
N GLN A 175 -1.09 10.46 0.05
CA GLN A 175 -2.54 10.68 -0.01
C GLN A 175 -3.31 9.40 -0.37
N LEU A 176 -2.76 8.55 -1.24
CA LEU A 176 -3.40 7.27 -1.58
C LEU A 176 -3.44 6.33 -0.37
N HIS A 177 -2.40 6.33 0.49
CA HIS A 177 -2.42 5.50 1.70
C HIS A 177 -3.33 6.07 2.80
N VAL A 178 -3.56 7.38 2.84
CA VAL A 178 -4.63 7.93 3.67
C VAL A 178 -6.01 7.48 3.15
N LEU A 179 -6.24 7.51 1.82
CA LEU A 179 -7.48 6.98 1.21
C LEU A 179 -7.68 5.49 1.55
N GLU A 180 -6.61 4.71 1.43
CA GLU A 180 -6.58 3.29 1.73
C GLU A 180 -7.00 3.00 3.17
N ALA A 181 -6.40 3.68 4.14
CA ALA A 181 -6.68 3.47 5.55
C ALA A 181 -8.06 4.01 5.96
N LEU A 182 -8.48 5.12 5.37
CA LEU A 182 -9.76 5.74 5.69
C LEU A 182 -10.95 4.94 5.16
N SER A 183 -10.83 4.26 4.04
CA SER A 183 -11.91 3.46 3.46
C SER A 183 -12.43 2.37 4.42
N PRO A 184 -11.62 1.43 4.92
CA PRO A 184 -12.09 0.44 5.90
C PRO A 184 -12.47 1.07 7.25
N TYR A 185 -11.79 2.15 7.68
CA TYR A 185 -12.15 2.88 8.89
C TYR A 185 -13.59 3.41 8.82
N VAL A 186 -13.95 4.10 7.73
CA VAL A 186 -15.32 4.61 7.49
C VAL A 186 -16.33 3.46 7.38
N ALA A 187 -15.93 2.34 6.77
CA ALA A 187 -16.83 1.20 6.60
C ALA A 187 -17.15 0.47 7.91
N THR A 188 -16.19 0.40 8.85
CA THR A 188 -16.27 -0.53 9.99
C THR A 188 -16.19 0.11 11.37
N VAL A 189 -15.59 1.29 11.49
CA VAL A 189 -15.32 1.94 12.78
C VAL A 189 -16.14 3.21 13.00
N ASP A 190 -16.06 4.16 12.05
CA ASP A 190 -16.71 5.46 12.21
C ASP A 190 -17.18 6.07 10.88
N ARG A 191 -18.47 5.94 10.61
CA ARG A 191 -19.12 6.46 9.41
C ARG A 191 -19.09 8.01 9.32
N THR A 192 -18.88 8.72 10.41
CA THR A 192 -18.87 10.19 10.40
C THR A 192 -17.69 10.78 9.62
N ALA A 193 -16.63 10.01 9.41
CA ALA A 193 -15.49 10.42 8.56
C ALA A 193 -15.75 10.29 7.04
N ALA A 194 -16.98 9.95 6.62
CA ALA A 194 -17.30 9.77 5.20
C ALA A 194 -17.10 11.02 4.35
N ASP A 195 -17.30 12.22 4.90
CA ASP A 195 -17.08 13.47 4.18
C ASP A 195 -15.60 13.68 3.84
N ARG A 196 -14.69 13.32 4.74
CA ARG A 196 -13.24 13.33 4.49
C ARG A 196 -12.81 12.29 3.45
N LEU A 197 -13.44 11.11 3.49
CA LEU A 197 -13.20 10.09 2.46
C LEU A 197 -13.67 10.56 1.08
N LEU A 198 -14.83 11.22 1.01
CA LEU A 198 -15.36 11.77 -0.23
C LEU A 198 -14.46 12.91 -0.77
N GLU A 199 -14.04 13.82 0.09
CA GLU A 199 -13.12 14.91 -0.26
C GLU A 199 -11.85 14.36 -0.90
N LEU A 200 -11.17 13.43 -0.23
CA LEU A 200 -9.92 12.86 -0.73
C LEU A 200 -10.13 12.07 -2.02
N LEU A 201 -11.21 11.31 -2.11
CA LEU A 201 -11.59 10.61 -3.34
C LEU A 201 -11.75 11.57 -4.52
N LEU A 202 -12.42 12.71 -4.32
CA LEU A 202 -12.61 13.71 -5.35
C LEU A 202 -11.30 14.36 -5.78
N VAL A 203 -10.46 14.75 -4.80
CA VAL A 203 -9.14 15.32 -5.07
C VAL A 203 -8.28 14.35 -5.89
N LEU A 204 -8.19 13.09 -5.45
CA LEU A 204 -7.39 12.09 -6.15
C LEU A 204 -7.97 11.75 -7.54
N SER A 205 -9.29 11.70 -7.68
CA SER A 205 -9.93 11.47 -8.98
C SER A 205 -9.62 12.59 -9.98
N VAL A 206 -9.57 13.84 -9.53
CA VAL A 206 -9.20 15.00 -10.38
C VAL A 206 -7.72 14.97 -10.71
N THR A 207 -6.84 14.66 -9.74
CA THR A 207 -5.39 14.59 -9.96
C THR A 207 -4.97 13.39 -10.80
N MET A 208 -5.74 12.28 -10.73
CA MET A 208 -5.59 11.14 -11.64
C MET A 208 -5.99 11.46 -13.07
N GLY A 209 -6.92 12.41 -13.26
CA GLY A 209 -7.40 12.81 -14.58
C GLY A 209 -6.23 13.22 -15.46
N ARG A 210 -5.93 12.37 -16.47
CA ARG A 210 -4.76 12.54 -17.34
C ARG A 210 -5.21 13.13 -18.65
N THR A 211 -4.64 14.29 -18.95
CA THR A 211 -4.69 14.85 -20.30
C THR A 211 -3.27 14.86 -20.87
N PRO A 212 -3.09 15.05 -22.20
CA PRO A 212 -1.76 15.26 -22.78
C PRO A 212 -0.98 16.39 -22.10
N GLU A 213 -1.70 17.38 -21.55
CA GLU A 213 -1.15 18.55 -20.86
C GLU A 213 -0.90 18.28 -19.35
N ARG A 214 -1.56 17.26 -18.80
CA ARG A 214 -1.39 16.80 -17.40
C ARG A 214 -0.99 15.34 -17.35
N PRO A 215 0.25 15.04 -17.70
CA PRO A 215 0.78 13.70 -17.52
C PRO A 215 0.81 13.39 -16.00
N GLY A 216 0.51 12.13 -15.65
CA GLY A 216 0.44 11.71 -14.24
C GLY A 216 1.65 12.18 -13.43
N HIS A 217 1.40 12.99 -12.42
CA HIS A 217 2.42 13.48 -11.49
C HIS A 217 2.31 12.74 -10.16
N GLY A 218 3.44 12.45 -9.55
CA GLY A 218 3.49 11.84 -8.22
C GLY A 218 3.65 12.85 -7.09
N ARG A 219 3.90 14.14 -7.41
CA ARG A 219 4.11 15.21 -6.42
C ARG A 219 3.44 16.50 -6.84
N PHE A 220 2.87 17.20 -5.86
CA PHE A 220 2.08 18.41 -6.03
C PHE A 220 2.53 19.47 -5.03
N GLN A 221 2.25 20.73 -5.34
CA GLN A 221 2.26 21.83 -4.38
C GLN A 221 1.07 21.71 -3.43
N ALA A 222 0.98 22.53 -2.40
CA ALA A 222 -0.13 22.52 -1.44
C ALA A 222 -1.50 22.64 -2.12
N ASP A 223 -1.59 23.47 -3.18
CA ASP A 223 -2.80 23.74 -3.96
C ASP A 223 -3.08 22.70 -5.07
N TRP A 224 -2.43 21.55 -5.01
CA TRP A 224 -2.52 20.47 -6.01
C TRP A 224 -2.01 20.81 -7.41
N GLN A 225 -1.31 21.93 -7.58
CA GLN A 225 -0.58 22.14 -8.83
C GLN A 225 0.60 21.16 -8.93
N PRO A 226 0.86 20.58 -10.11
CA PRO A 226 2.00 19.69 -10.31
C PRO A 226 3.33 20.36 -9.88
N ALA A 227 4.15 19.64 -9.12
CA ALA A 227 5.47 20.13 -8.75
C ALA A 227 6.39 20.13 -9.98
N PRO A 228 6.95 21.30 -10.42
CA PRO A 228 7.62 21.43 -11.71
C PRO A 228 8.86 20.55 -11.89
N ALA A 229 9.53 20.21 -10.80
CA ALA A 229 10.78 19.42 -10.82
C ALA A 229 10.56 17.90 -10.89
N TYR A 230 9.32 17.41 -10.78
CA TYR A 230 9.02 15.99 -10.68
C TYR A 230 8.20 15.51 -11.87
N VAL A 231 8.87 15.00 -12.87
CA VAL A 231 8.25 14.50 -14.13
C VAL A 231 8.25 12.97 -14.25
N MET A 232 8.83 12.27 -13.27
CA MET A 232 8.90 10.82 -13.25
C MET A 232 7.68 10.24 -12.52
N ARG A 233 7.09 9.21 -13.08
CA ARG A 233 5.96 8.48 -12.47
C ARG A 233 6.39 7.06 -12.10
N GLN A 234 5.82 6.53 -11.06
CA GLN A 234 5.91 5.12 -10.68
C GLN A 234 4.61 4.43 -11.10
N TYR A 235 4.72 3.48 -12.02
CA TYR A 235 3.54 2.76 -12.53
C TYR A 235 2.83 1.94 -11.44
N GLY A 236 3.57 1.55 -10.39
CA GLY A 236 3.02 0.87 -9.22
C GLY A 236 1.94 1.69 -8.52
N HIS A 237 2.20 2.96 -8.22
CA HIS A 237 1.21 3.85 -7.59
C HIS A 237 -0.02 4.08 -8.48
N ASP A 238 0.16 4.10 -9.80
CA ASP A 238 -0.95 4.25 -10.71
C ASP A 238 -1.93 3.07 -10.64
N VAL A 239 -1.40 1.83 -10.64
CA VAL A 239 -2.25 0.63 -10.57
C VAL A 239 -2.77 0.37 -9.15
N GLU A 240 -2.01 0.73 -8.13
CA GLU A 240 -2.41 0.65 -6.74
C GLU A 240 -3.61 1.55 -6.43
N LEU A 241 -3.56 2.80 -6.89
CA LEU A 241 -4.63 3.76 -6.70
C LEU A 241 -5.98 3.28 -7.29
N LEU A 242 -5.97 2.44 -8.33
CA LEU A 242 -7.21 1.98 -8.99
C LEU A 242 -8.13 1.21 -8.03
N TRP A 243 -7.61 0.27 -7.27
CA TRP A 243 -8.44 -0.50 -6.35
C TRP A 243 -8.80 0.31 -5.10
N MET A 244 -7.92 1.20 -4.63
CA MET A 244 -8.22 2.09 -3.49
C MET A 244 -9.38 3.04 -3.82
N VAL A 245 -9.38 3.62 -5.02
CA VAL A 245 -10.49 4.45 -5.51
C VAL A 245 -11.76 3.61 -5.64
N GLU A 246 -11.67 2.38 -6.15
CA GLU A 246 -12.83 1.49 -6.26
C GLU A 246 -13.42 1.15 -4.89
N GLU A 247 -12.60 0.90 -3.87
CA GLU A 247 -13.05 0.64 -2.51
C GLU A 247 -13.71 1.86 -1.87
N ALA A 248 -13.05 3.03 -1.93
CA ALA A 248 -13.62 4.28 -1.42
C ALA A 248 -14.97 4.59 -2.08
N TRP A 249 -15.04 4.39 -3.40
CA TRP A 249 -16.28 4.55 -4.17
C TRP A 249 -17.40 3.64 -3.67
N ALA A 250 -17.09 2.38 -3.41
CA ALA A 250 -18.04 1.40 -2.89
C ALA A 250 -18.46 1.71 -1.45
N VAL A 251 -17.53 2.08 -0.57
CA VAL A 251 -17.80 2.46 0.82
C VAL A 251 -18.75 3.67 0.89
N LEU A 252 -18.59 4.63 -0.01
CA LEU A 252 -19.44 5.81 -0.11
C LEU A 252 -20.79 5.53 -0.79
N GLY A 253 -20.99 4.35 -1.39
CA GLY A 253 -22.22 3.99 -2.11
C GLY A 253 -22.43 4.80 -3.40
N LEU A 254 -21.35 5.27 -4.04
CA LEU A 254 -21.44 6.10 -5.24
C LEU A 254 -21.82 5.29 -6.48
N PRO A 255 -22.52 5.90 -7.47
CA PRO A 255 -22.93 5.21 -8.68
C PRO A 255 -21.73 4.71 -9.49
N PRO A 256 -21.69 3.44 -9.94
CA PRO A 256 -20.51 2.88 -10.62
C PRO A 256 -20.24 3.46 -12.02
N ALA A 257 -21.19 4.20 -12.61
CA ALA A 257 -21.07 4.74 -13.96
C ALA A 257 -19.90 5.73 -14.13
N GLY A 258 -19.59 6.52 -13.12
CA GLY A 258 -18.46 7.47 -13.14
C GLY A 258 -17.10 6.83 -12.92
N LEU A 259 -17.06 5.69 -12.27
CA LEU A 259 -15.82 5.00 -11.87
C LEU A 259 -15.09 4.36 -13.05
N VAL A 260 -15.80 3.64 -13.90
CA VAL A 260 -15.20 2.82 -14.97
C VAL A 260 -14.33 3.61 -15.94
N PRO A 261 -14.73 4.79 -16.47
CA PRO A 261 -13.87 5.61 -17.33
C PRO A 261 -12.53 5.96 -16.65
N LEU A 262 -12.58 6.44 -15.41
CA LEU A 262 -11.38 6.82 -14.63
C LEU A 262 -10.39 5.65 -14.49
N LEU A 263 -10.91 4.48 -14.11
CA LEU A 263 -10.07 3.28 -13.96
C LEU A 263 -9.47 2.83 -15.29
N ARG A 264 -10.24 2.90 -16.38
CA ARG A 264 -9.79 2.56 -17.74
C ARG A 264 -8.66 3.46 -18.21
N ASP A 265 -8.85 4.77 -18.13
CA ASP A 265 -7.87 5.74 -18.61
C ASP A 265 -6.51 5.54 -17.93
N THR A 266 -6.53 5.28 -16.63
CA THR A 266 -5.30 5.03 -15.86
C THR A 266 -4.64 3.71 -16.23
N LEU A 267 -5.39 2.59 -16.28
CA LEU A 267 -4.79 1.30 -16.62
C LEU A 267 -4.36 1.22 -18.08
N ASP A 268 -5.13 1.78 -19.02
CA ASP A 268 -4.77 1.82 -20.44
C ASP A 268 -3.45 2.57 -20.67
N ASP A 269 -3.22 3.64 -19.92
CA ASP A 269 -1.96 4.39 -19.97
C ASP A 269 -0.78 3.58 -19.40
N VAL A 270 -0.98 2.88 -18.27
CA VAL A 270 0.04 1.96 -17.75
C VAL A 270 0.31 0.83 -18.75
N LEU A 271 -0.72 0.22 -19.34
CA LEU A 271 -0.55 -0.83 -20.34
C LEU A 271 0.17 -0.33 -21.59
N ARG A 272 -0.03 0.92 -21.97
CA ARG A 272 0.62 1.52 -23.15
C ARG A 272 2.11 1.80 -22.91
N PHE A 273 2.49 2.31 -21.76
CA PHE A 273 3.82 2.87 -21.53
C PHE A 273 4.66 2.11 -20.51
N GLY A 274 4.03 1.45 -19.54
CA GLY A 274 4.68 0.80 -18.41
C GLY A 274 4.58 -0.72 -18.38
N TYR A 275 3.90 -1.36 -19.32
CA TYR A 275 3.72 -2.80 -19.35
C TYR A 275 4.70 -3.48 -20.31
N ASP A 276 5.30 -4.59 -19.88
CA ASP A 276 6.16 -5.42 -20.73
C ASP A 276 5.34 -6.38 -21.58
N HIS A 277 4.95 -5.95 -22.78
CA HIS A 277 4.16 -6.76 -23.72
C HIS A 277 4.87 -8.04 -24.20
N ARG A 278 6.19 -8.15 -24.01
CA ARG A 278 6.97 -9.32 -24.42
C ARG A 278 7.09 -10.37 -23.34
N ARG A 279 7.28 -9.95 -22.07
CA ARG A 279 7.57 -10.85 -20.95
C ARG A 279 6.47 -10.89 -19.90
N GLY A 280 5.51 -9.98 -19.96
CA GLY A 280 4.52 -9.75 -18.93
C GLY A 280 5.05 -8.91 -17.76
N GLY A 281 4.14 -8.39 -16.93
CA GLY A 281 4.46 -7.59 -15.79
C GLY A 281 4.68 -6.11 -16.10
N ILE A 282 4.76 -5.30 -15.05
CA ILE A 282 4.82 -3.84 -15.10
C ILE A 282 6.23 -3.37 -14.75
N PHE A 283 6.79 -2.47 -15.53
CA PHE A 283 8.06 -1.80 -15.27
C PHE A 283 7.95 -0.84 -14.08
N TRP A 284 9.07 -0.52 -13.44
CA TRP A 284 9.05 0.32 -12.25
C TRP A 284 8.62 1.76 -12.54
N SER A 285 9.32 2.45 -13.45
CA SER A 285 9.01 3.86 -13.66
C SER A 285 9.31 4.36 -15.06
N GLY A 286 8.74 5.52 -15.41
CA GLY A 286 8.94 6.18 -16.68
C GLY A 286 8.60 7.66 -16.62
N PHE A 287 8.70 8.31 -17.77
CA PHE A 287 8.24 9.68 -17.95
C PHE A 287 6.83 9.67 -18.54
N ALA A 288 6.03 10.64 -18.15
CA ALA A 288 4.67 10.79 -18.64
C ALA A 288 4.60 10.82 -20.17
N GLY A 289 3.69 10.02 -20.74
CA GLY A 289 3.49 9.92 -22.20
C GLY A 289 4.65 9.29 -22.98
N ARG A 290 5.62 8.65 -22.28
CA ARG A 290 6.77 7.98 -22.91
C ARG A 290 6.88 6.56 -22.38
N THR A 291 7.54 5.69 -23.16
CA THR A 291 7.87 4.32 -22.73
C THR A 291 8.70 4.33 -21.45
N ALA A 292 8.59 3.25 -20.67
CA ALA A 292 9.31 3.10 -19.41
C ALA A 292 10.81 3.41 -19.56
N HIS A 293 11.34 4.12 -18.57
CA HIS A 293 12.77 4.46 -18.49
C HIS A 293 13.53 3.44 -17.63
N LYS A 294 12.92 3.02 -16.50
CA LYS A 294 13.47 1.99 -15.63
C LYS A 294 12.65 0.71 -15.81
N THR A 295 13.29 -0.32 -16.34
CA THR A 295 12.65 -1.55 -16.81
C THR A 295 12.80 -2.73 -15.85
N GLU A 296 13.52 -2.56 -14.73
CA GLU A 296 13.47 -3.49 -13.61
C GLU A 296 12.05 -3.54 -13.04
N LYS A 297 11.69 -4.68 -12.45
CA LYS A 297 10.35 -4.93 -11.93
C LYS A 297 10.39 -5.16 -10.43
N GLU A 298 9.69 -4.33 -9.70
CA GLU A 298 9.55 -4.41 -8.26
C GLU A 298 8.35 -5.28 -7.87
N PHE A 299 8.45 -6.03 -6.78
CA PHE A 299 7.45 -7.01 -6.35
C PHE A 299 6.06 -6.43 -6.17
N TRP A 300 5.96 -5.29 -5.47
CA TRP A 300 4.68 -4.67 -5.15
C TRP A 300 3.98 -4.14 -6.41
N THR A 301 4.71 -3.58 -7.34
CA THR A 301 4.17 -3.15 -8.64
C THR A 301 3.49 -4.31 -9.38
N GLN A 302 4.05 -5.54 -9.30
CA GLN A 302 3.43 -6.70 -9.91
C GLN A 302 2.17 -7.15 -9.16
N ALA A 303 2.20 -7.09 -7.82
CA ALA A 303 1.06 -7.41 -6.98
C ALA A 303 -0.13 -6.48 -7.26
N GLU A 304 0.12 -5.18 -7.27
CA GLU A 304 -0.90 -4.16 -7.57
C GLU A 304 -1.42 -4.28 -9.01
N GLY A 305 -0.53 -4.54 -9.96
CA GLY A 305 -0.90 -4.75 -11.36
C GLY A 305 -1.78 -5.99 -11.59
N LEU A 306 -1.55 -7.08 -10.87
CA LEU A 306 -2.42 -8.25 -10.89
C LEU A 306 -3.83 -7.90 -10.44
N LEU A 307 -3.95 -7.22 -9.30
CA LEU A 307 -5.23 -6.89 -8.72
C LEU A 307 -6.00 -5.91 -9.60
N ALA A 308 -5.37 -4.82 -10.04
CA ALA A 308 -5.99 -3.81 -10.89
C ALA A 308 -6.49 -4.39 -12.22
N ALA A 309 -5.67 -5.20 -12.89
CA ALA A 309 -6.04 -5.82 -14.15
C ALA A 309 -7.20 -6.82 -13.99
N LEU A 310 -7.21 -7.63 -12.92
CA LEU A 310 -8.30 -8.57 -12.67
C LEU A 310 -9.59 -7.86 -12.31
N ARG A 311 -9.57 -6.84 -11.44
CA ARG A 311 -10.74 -6.06 -11.04
C ARG A 311 -11.37 -5.41 -12.28
N LEU A 312 -10.56 -4.75 -13.12
CA LEU A 312 -11.09 -4.09 -14.31
C LEU A 312 -11.59 -5.07 -15.38
N TYR A 313 -10.91 -6.23 -15.53
CA TYR A 313 -11.43 -7.32 -16.38
C TYR A 313 -12.81 -7.82 -15.90
N ARG A 314 -12.95 -8.08 -14.61
CA ARG A 314 -14.22 -8.54 -14.02
C ARG A 314 -15.36 -7.52 -14.20
N ARG A 315 -15.04 -6.24 -14.14
CA ARG A 315 -16.01 -5.16 -14.27
C ARG A 315 -16.42 -4.87 -15.72
N THR A 316 -15.50 -5.05 -16.67
CA THR A 316 -15.72 -4.60 -18.06
C THR A 316 -15.84 -5.73 -19.08
N GLY A 317 -15.34 -6.92 -18.78
CA GLY A 317 -15.22 -8.02 -19.74
C GLY A 317 -14.15 -7.80 -20.83
N ASP A 318 -13.41 -6.69 -20.79
CA ASP A 318 -12.44 -6.35 -21.84
C ASP A 318 -11.23 -7.30 -21.79
N PRO A 319 -11.01 -8.09 -22.88
CA PRO A 319 -9.95 -9.09 -22.90
C PRO A 319 -8.53 -8.52 -22.80
N ARG A 320 -8.32 -7.22 -23.02
CA ARG A 320 -7.01 -6.58 -22.85
C ARG A 320 -6.54 -6.69 -21.40
N TYR A 321 -7.43 -6.42 -20.44
CA TYR A 321 -7.13 -6.52 -19.01
C TYR A 321 -6.94 -7.97 -18.56
N GLY A 322 -7.73 -8.91 -19.10
CA GLY A 322 -7.53 -10.33 -18.86
C GLY A 322 -6.15 -10.82 -19.34
N ARG A 323 -5.69 -10.37 -20.52
CA ARG A 323 -4.34 -10.68 -21.01
C ARG A 323 -3.25 -10.05 -20.14
N ALA A 324 -3.42 -8.82 -19.69
CA ALA A 324 -2.48 -8.16 -18.80
C ALA A 324 -2.37 -8.90 -17.46
N TYR A 325 -3.50 -9.30 -16.88
CA TYR A 325 -3.54 -10.13 -15.68
C TYR A 325 -2.79 -11.45 -15.87
N LEU A 326 -3.11 -12.22 -16.90
CA LEU A 326 -2.47 -13.52 -17.17
C LEU A 326 -0.98 -13.40 -17.48
N GLY A 327 -0.58 -12.36 -18.22
CA GLY A 327 0.83 -12.11 -18.52
C GLY A 327 1.62 -11.69 -17.28
N THR A 328 1.03 -10.89 -16.38
CA THR A 328 1.65 -10.53 -15.12
C THR A 328 1.73 -11.73 -14.18
N LEU A 329 0.69 -12.56 -14.11
CA LEU A 329 0.71 -13.80 -13.32
C LEU A 329 1.78 -14.78 -13.78
N ASP A 330 1.91 -14.99 -15.11
CA ASP A 330 2.98 -15.84 -15.68
C ASP A 330 4.37 -15.29 -15.34
N TRP A 331 4.56 -13.99 -15.44
CA TRP A 331 5.80 -13.32 -15.00
C TRP A 331 6.09 -13.58 -13.52
N VAL A 332 5.10 -13.35 -12.64
CA VAL A 332 5.25 -13.56 -11.21
C VAL A 332 5.64 -15.00 -10.90
N VAL A 333 4.92 -15.98 -11.46
CA VAL A 333 5.19 -17.41 -11.22
C VAL A 333 6.59 -17.81 -11.66
N ARG A 334 7.08 -17.27 -12.77
CA ARG A 334 8.35 -17.69 -13.37
C ARG A 334 9.56 -16.89 -12.93
N ARG A 335 9.38 -15.66 -12.43
CA ARG A 335 10.50 -14.73 -12.22
C ARG A 335 10.47 -14.00 -10.89
N GLN A 336 9.30 -13.54 -10.45
CA GLN A 336 9.20 -12.77 -9.21
C GLN A 336 9.17 -13.67 -7.97
N ALA A 337 8.44 -14.79 -8.02
CA ALA A 337 8.38 -15.76 -6.93
C ALA A 337 9.71 -16.52 -6.80
N ASP A 338 10.28 -16.51 -5.62
CA ASP A 338 11.41 -17.34 -5.24
C ASP A 338 10.90 -18.66 -4.67
N TRP A 339 10.95 -19.70 -5.46
CA TRP A 339 10.47 -21.03 -5.08
C TRP A 339 11.46 -21.81 -4.19
N GLU A 340 12.69 -21.35 -4.09
CA GLU A 340 13.74 -21.98 -3.28
C GLU A 340 13.71 -21.49 -1.84
N HIS A 341 13.66 -20.15 -1.65
CA HIS A 341 13.77 -19.53 -0.32
C HIS A 341 12.43 -19.00 0.21
N GLY A 342 11.38 -19.00 -0.61
CA GLY A 342 10.06 -18.48 -0.29
C GLY A 342 9.92 -16.99 -0.53
N ASP A 343 8.67 -16.52 -0.53
CA ASP A 343 8.26 -15.17 -0.89
C ASP A 343 8.74 -14.72 -2.28
N TRP A 344 8.50 -13.47 -2.62
CA TRP A 344 8.91 -12.90 -3.89
C TRP A 344 10.27 -12.20 -3.75
N HIS A 345 11.08 -12.21 -4.82
CA HIS A 345 12.24 -11.32 -4.92
C HIS A 345 11.78 -9.86 -4.79
N HIS A 346 12.56 -9.02 -4.15
CA HIS A 346 12.27 -7.59 -4.07
C HIS A 346 12.23 -6.98 -5.46
N TRP A 347 13.33 -7.18 -6.20
CA TRP A 347 13.49 -6.74 -7.57
C TRP A 347 13.78 -7.90 -8.51
N VAL A 348 13.36 -7.75 -9.76
CA VAL A 348 13.85 -8.60 -10.86
C VAL A 348 14.43 -7.68 -11.92
N ASP A 349 15.70 -7.88 -12.24
CA ASP A 349 16.43 -7.09 -13.23
C ASP A 349 15.96 -7.42 -14.68
N ASP A 350 16.44 -6.66 -15.64
CA ASP A 350 16.11 -6.82 -17.06
C ASP A 350 16.65 -8.12 -17.67
N ARG A 351 17.55 -8.84 -16.98
CA ARG A 351 18.02 -10.18 -17.31
C ARG A 351 17.13 -11.28 -16.68
N GLY A 352 16.16 -10.90 -15.84
CA GLY A 352 15.25 -11.82 -15.16
C GLY A 352 15.83 -12.46 -13.91
N ARG A 353 16.83 -11.86 -13.29
CA ARG A 353 17.46 -12.31 -12.03
C ARG A 353 16.82 -11.57 -10.85
N GLY A 354 16.45 -12.34 -9.81
CA GLY A 354 16.01 -11.79 -8.55
C GLY A 354 17.14 -11.09 -7.81
N THR A 355 16.86 -9.95 -7.19
CA THR A 355 17.80 -9.15 -6.41
C THR A 355 17.12 -8.49 -5.22
N GLY A 356 17.91 -7.99 -4.27
CA GLY A 356 17.44 -7.31 -3.07
C GLY A 356 17.05 -8.26 -1.94
N ASP A 357 16.94 -7.72 -0.74
CA ASP A 357 16.62 -8.44 0.47
C ASP A 357 15.16 -8.96 0.46
N LYS A 358 14.90 -10.08 1.15
CA LYS A 358 13.56 -10.68 1.26
C LYS A 358 12.61 -9.88 2.12
N SER A 359 13.13 -9.21 3.11
CA SER A 359 12.38 -8.25 3.92
C SER A 359 13.23 -7.05 4.28
N GLY A 360 12.58 -5.91 4.49
CA GLY A 360 13.20 -4.66 4.81
C GLY A 360 12.16 -3.63 5.23
N GLU A 361 12.57 -2.39 5.38
CA GLU A 361 11.67 -1.30 5.74
C GLU A 361 10.47 -1.18 4.78
N TRP A 362 10.68 -1.42 3.49
CA TRP A 362 9.67 -1.30 2.42
C TRP A 362 9.35 -2.63 1.73
N LYS A 363 9.89 -3.74 2.21
CA LYS A 363 9.62 -5.07 1.69
C LYS A 363 9.07 -5.97 2.79
N ASP A 364 7.78 -6.24 2.71
CA ASP A 364 6.98 -6.99 3.67
C ASP A 364 5.86 -7.78 2.93
N PRO A 365 4.98 -8.54 3.61
CA PRO A 365 3.95 -9.36 2.95
C PRO A 365 2.73 -8.58 2.45
N TYR A 366 2.64 -7.29 2.74
CA TYR A 366 1.44 -6.51 2.55
C TYR A 366 0.91 -6.56 1.11
N HIS A 367 1.69 -6.12 0.14
CA HIS A 367 1.23 -5.99 -1.25
C HIS A 367 0.93 -7.35 -1.90
N GLN A 368 1.91 -8.28 -1.96
CA GLN A 368 1.73 -9.57 -2.61
C GLN A 368 0.74 -10.46 -1.88
N GLY A 369 0.74 -10.44 -0.55
CA GLY A 369 -0.19 -11.22 0.24
C GLY A 369 -1.62 -10.76 0.07
N ARG A 370 -1.89 -9.44 0.17
CA ARG A 370 -3.19 -8.83 -0.06
C ARG A 370 -3.69 -9.13 -1.47
N ALA A 371 -2.89 -8.81 -2.50
CA ALA A 371 -3.29 -8.99 -3.89
C ALA A 371 -3.62 -10.45 -4.21
N LEU A 372 -2.88 -11.41 -3.67
CA LEU A 372 -3.17 -12.85 -3.89
C LEU A 372 -4.48 -13.27 -3.21
N ILE A 373 -4.75 -12.83 -1.97
CA ILE A 373 -6.01 -13.11 -1.27
C ILE A 373 -7.18 -12.53 -2.07
N GLU A 374 -7.12 -11.25 -2.42
CA GLU A 374 -8.20 -10.57 -3.13
C GLU A 374 -8.43 -11.14 -4.54
N CYS A 375 -7.38 -11.42 -5.30
CA CYS A 375 -7.53 -12.08 -6.60
C CYS A 375 -8.21 -13.44 -6.48
N LEU A 376 -7.86 -14.22 -5.45
CA LEU A 376 -8.49 -15.52 -5.19
C LEU A 376 -9.95 -15.38 -4.74
N GLU A 377 -10.29 -14.37 -3.98
CA GLU A 377 -11.67 -14.05 -3.59
C GLU A 377 -12.50 -13.61 -4.80
N LEU A 378 -11.95 -12.75 -5.66
CA LEU A 378 -12.60 -12.31 -6.90
C LEU A 378 -12.86 -13.44 -7.89
N LEU A 379 -12.02 -14.47 -7.95
CA LEU A 379 -12.14 -15.60 -8.89
C LEU A 379 -13.05 -16.72 -8.38
N ARG A 380 -13.61 -16.61 -7.17
CA ARG A 380 -14.59 -17.61 -6.69
C ARG A 380 -15.84 -17.58 -7.56
N PRO A 381 -16.39 -18.75 -7.87
CA PRO A 381 -17.76 -18.82 -8.38
C PRO A 381 -18.71 -18.21 -7.35
N THR A 382 -19.57 -17.32 -7.78
CA THR A 382 -20.74 -16.81 -7.01
C THR A 382 -21.76 -17.90 -6.80
#